data_e85a4e2a350b1d541a9959571c929f98
#
_entry.id   e85a4e2a350b1d541a9959571c929f98
#
_cell.length_a   1.000
_cell.length_b   1.000
_cell.length_c   1.000
_cell.angle_alpha   90.00
_cell.angle_beta   90.00
_cell.angle_gamma   90.00
#
_symmetry.space_group_name_H-M   'P 1'
#
loop_
_entity.id
_entity.type
_entity.pdbx_description
1 polymer ?
#
loop_
_entity_poly.entity_id
_entity_poly.type
_entity_poly.pdbx_seq_one_letter_code
_entity_poly.pdbx_strand_id
1 'polypeptide(L)'
;MRLDYWAAMLTARGLTRLLCRIDGESLNSIPQQGPLILVCNHINAIELGVVFPRLHPRTVTGFAKSETWDNPILGPIFNIWEIIPIHRGQPDITALRQGLKVLEDGNILAITPEGTRSGDGRLQQGHPGVVMLALHSGAPIMPMVYYGNEAFSQNVRRLRRTYISVRVGKPFQVVTQGKVTTEMRRQITDEIMYQMAMLLPPQNRGYYSDLSGASSEFLRLN
;
A
#
# COMPACT_ATOMS: atom_id res chain seq x y z
N MET A 1 -6.19 7.38 -22.17
CA MET A 1 -5.07 7.00 -21.28
C MET A 1 -3.79 7.57 -21.87
N ARG A 2 -2.93 8.21 -21.08
CA ARG A 2 -1.73 8.92 -21.52
C ARG A 2 -0.66 7.92 -22.00
N LEU A 3 0.01 8.22 -23.11
CA LEU A 3 1.01 7.34 -23.74
C LEU A 3 2.25 7.16 -22.83
N ASP A 4 2.62 8.23 -22.10
CA ASP A 4 3.73 8.23 -21.14
C ASP A 4 3.47 7.32 -19.94
N TYR A 5 2.23 7.26 -19.46
CA TYR A 5 1.81 6.32 -18.40
C TYR A 5 1.99 4.87 -18.84
N TRP A 6 1.55 4.54 -20.06
CA TRP A 6 1.74 3.21 -20.65
C TRP A 6 3.20 2.81 -20.76
N ALA A 7 4.02 3.71 -21.31
CA ALA A 7 5.45 3.47 -21.45
C ALA A 7 6.12 3.24 -20.09
N ALA A 8 5.80 4.05 -19.07
CA ALA A 8 6.31 3.88 -17.72
C ALA A 8 5.91 2.54 -17.10
N MET A 9 4.64 2.10 -17.27
CA MET A 9 4.17 0.80 -16.79
C MET A 9 4.88 -0.38 -17.46
N LEU A 10 5.04 -0.35 -18.77
CA LEU A 10 5.73 -1.40 -19.52
C LEU A 10 7.21 -1.49 -19.12
N THR A 11 7.86 -0.32 -18.98
CA THR A 11 9.27 -0.25 -18.54
C THR A 11 9.43 -0.80 -17.14
N ALA A 12 8.60 -0.38 -16.19
CA ALA A 12 8.64 -0.88 -14.81
C ALA A 12 8.36 -2.40 -14.76
N ARG A 13 7.42 -2.89 -15.57
CA ARG A 13 7.12 -4.33 -15.67
C ARG A 13 8.30 -5.11 -16.25
N GLY A 14 8.97 -4.58 -17.28
CA GLY A 14 10.16 -5.18 -17.88
C GLY A 14 11.32 -5.25 -16.89
N LEU A 15 11.64 -4.13 -16.22
CA LEU A 15 12.69 -4.04 -15.22
C LEU A 15 12.43 -4.99 -14.04
N THR A 16 11.21 -5.01 -13.51
CA THR A 16 10.88 -5.90 -12.39
C THR A 16 10.90 -7.37 -12.79
N ARG A 17 10.57 -7.73 -14.04
CA ARG A 17 10.74 -9.09 -14.55
C ARG A 17 12.20 -9.51 -14.69
N LEU A 18 13.07 -8.57 -15.08
CA LEU A 18 14.50 -8.81 -15.20
C LEU A 18 15.15 -8.99 -13.82
N LEU A 19 14.87 -8.09 -12.90
CA LEU A 19 15.54 -8.01 -11.60
C LEU A 19 14.91 -8.89 -10.51
N CYS A 20 13.65 -9.33 -10.70
CA CYS A 20 12.91 -10.05 -9.68
C CYS A 20 12.28 -11.35 -10.21
N ARG A 21 12.01 -12.27 -9.29
CA ARG A 21 11.07 -13.38 -9.45
C ARG A 21 9.89 -13.09 -8.53
N ILE A 22 8.70 -12.87 -9.08
CA ILE A 22 7.55 -12.40 -8.33
C ILE A 22 6.50 -13.50 -8.29
N ASP A 23 6.22 -13.96 -7.07
CA ASP A 23 5.06 -14.78 -6.74
C ASP A 23 3.91 -13.84 -6.36
N GLY A 24 3.06 -13.54 -7.31
CA GLY A 24 1.99 -12.54 -7.19
C GLY A 24 0.65 -13.04 -7.74
N GLU A 25 0.40 -14.33 -7.74
CA GLU A 25 -0.86 -14.91 -8.22
C GLU A 25 -2.07 -14.34 -7.46
N SER A 26 -1.90 -14.07 -6.17
CA SER A 26 -2.93 -13.45 -5.33
C SER A 26 -3.38 -12.05 -5.81
N LEU A 27 -2.60 -11.34 -6.63
CA LEU A 27 -3.02 -10.07 -7.22
C LEU A 27 -4.26 -10.21 -8.12
N ASN A 28 -4.53 -11.41 -8.63
CA ASN A 28 -5.72 -11.69 -9.45
C ASN A 28 -7.02 -11.59 -8.64
N SER A 29 -6.96 -11.64 -7.30
CA SER A 29 -8.13 -11.46 -6.42
C SER A 29 -8.55 -10.00 -6.26
N ILE A 30 -7.73 -9.04 -6.70
CA ILE A 30 -8.04 -7.61 -6.60
C ILE A 30 -9.19 -7.27 -7.56
N PRO A 31 -10.28 -6.65 -7.08
CA PRO A 31 -11.44 -6.31 -7.89
C PRO A 31 -11.07 -5.44 -9.10
N GLN A 32 -11.65 -5.75 -10.25
CA GLN A 32 -11.35 -5.04 -11.50
C GLN A 32 -12.04 -3.67 -11.61
N GLN A 33 -12.99 -3.36 -10.74
CA GLN A 33 -13.79 -2.13 -10.74
C GLN A 33 -14.13 -1.69 -9.32
N GLY A 34 -14.52 -0.43 -9.18
CA GLY A 34 -14.97 0.16 -7.93
C GLY A 34 -13.83 0.71 -7.05
N PRO A 35 -14.16 1.59 -6.10
CA PRO A 35 -13.17 2.16 -5.20
C PRO A 35 -12.54 1.08 -4.32
N LEU A 36 -11.23 1.23 -4.07
CA LEU A 36 -10.51 0.31 -3.20
C LEU A 36 -9.37 1.02 -2.48
N ILE A 37 -9.31 0.86 -1.16
CA ILE A 37 -8.13 1.21 -0.37
C ILE A 37 -7.26 -0.05 -0.27
N LEU A 38 -6.10 -0.01 -0.90
CA LEU A 38 -5.15 -1.11 -0.86
C LEU A 38 -4.09 -0.81 0.21
N VAL A 39 -4.17 -1.48 1.35
CA VAL A 39 -3.20 -1.28 2.45
C VAL A 39 -2.01 -2.21 2.29
N CYS A 40 -0.81 -1.64 2.29
CA CYS A 40 0.42 -2.36 2.01
C CYS A 40 1.47 -2.10 3.09
N ASN A 41 2.34 -3.08 3.37
CA ASN A 41 3.59 -2.82 4.09
C ASN A 41 4.60 -2.12 3.16
N HIS A 42 5.63 -1.51 3.72
CA HIS A 42 6.60 -0.76 2.95
C HIS A 42 8.03 -1.11 3.33
N ILE A 43 8.72 -1.87 2.50
CA ILE A 43 10.09 -2.32 2.73
C ILE A 43 11.09 -1.40 2.00
N ASN A 44 10.87 -1.21 0.69
CA ASN A 44 11.73 -0.39 -0.16
C ASN A 44 10.97 0.19 -1.37
N ALA A 45 11.65 0.84 -2.32
CA ALA A 45 10.98 1.53 -3.42
C ALA A 45 10.55 0.61 -4.58
N ILE A 46 11.00 -0.65 -4.65
CA ILE A 46 10.70 -1.55 -5.77
C ILE A 46 9.22 -1.95 -5.82
N GLU A 47 8.52 -1.89 -4.71
CA GLU A 47 7.13 -2.31 -4.56
C GLU A 47 6.19 -1.59 -5.53
N LEU A 48 6.38 -0.30 -5.74
CA LEU A 48 5.62 0.48 -6.72
C LEU A 48 5.74 -0.14 -8.13
N GLY A 49 6.95 -0.45 -8.56
CA GLY A 49 7.22 -1.10 -9.85
C GLY A 49 6.74 -2.56 -9.93
N VAL A 50 6.54 -3.20 -8.78
CA VAL A 50 5.98 -4.55 -8.72
C VAL A 50 4.46 -4.52 -8.89
N VAL A 51 3.76 -3.66 -8.16
CA VAL A 51 2.30 -3.68 -8.06
C VAL A 51 1.63 -2.90 -9.18
N PHE A 52 1.98 -1.63 -9.36
CA PHE A 52 1.25 -0.75 -10.28
C PHE A 52 1.12 -1.33 -11.71
N PRO A 53 2.21 -1.85 -12.32
CA PRO A 53 2.11 -2.44 -13.66
C PRO A 53 1.29 -3.74 -13.72
N ARG A 54 1.08 -4.40 -12.60
CA ARG A 54 0.32 -5.67 -12.55
C ARG A 54 -1.16 -5.48 -12.30
N LEU A 55 -1.55 -4.34 -11.77
CA LEU A 55 -2.95 -3.97 -11.58
C LEU A 55 -3.57 -3.27 -12.79
N HIS A 56 -2.77 -2.97 -13.81
CA HIS A 56 -3.29 -2.44 -15.08
C HIS A 56 -4.35 -3.40 -15.68
N PRO A 57 -5.48 -2.90 -16.21
CA PRO A 57 -5.77 -1.50 -16.60
C PRO A 57 -6.29 -0.58 -15.48
N ARG A 58 -6.40 -1.03 -14.25
CA ARG A 58 -6.86 -0.18 -13.16
C ARG A 58 -5.86 0.93 -12.85
N THR A 59 -6.38 2.13 -12.62
CA THR A 59 -5.59 3.25 -12.09
C THR A 59 -5.30 2.99 -10.62
N VAL A 60 -4.02 3.04 -10.28
CA VAL A 60 -3.52 2.92 -8.91
C VAL A 60 -2.68 4.14 -8.62
N THR A 61 -2.97 4.82 -7.54
CA THR A 61 -2.12 5.88 -7.02
C THR A 61 -1.90 5.68 -5.51
N GLY A 62 -1.10 6.54 -4.90
CA GLY A 62 -0.81 6.49 -3.47
C GLY A 62 -0.16 7.77 -3.00
N PHE A 63 0.35 7.76 -1.79
CA PHE A 63 0.99 8.92 -1.19
C PHE A 63 2.51 8.77 -1.18
N ALA A 64 3.22 9.87 -1.42
CA ALA A 64 4.65 9.95 -1.18
C ALA A 64 5.01 11.29 -0.52
N LYS A 65 6.11 11.30 0.23
CA LYS A 65 6.57 12.55 0.84
C LYS A 65 6.93 13.57 -0.24
N SER A 66 6.54 14.84 -0.05
CA SER A 66 6.75 15.93 -1.01
C SER A 66 8.20 16.10 -1.44
N GLU A 67 9.15 15.87 -0.54
CA GLU A 67 10.60 15.96 -0.82
C GLU A 67 11.09 14.90 -1.83
N THR A 68 10.25 13.89 -2.15
CA THR A 68 10.60 12.91 -3.20
C THR A 68 10.66 13.56 -4.59
N TRP A 69 9.93 14.66 -4.80
CA TRP A 69 9.95 15.41 -6.06
C TRP A 69 11.26 16.17 -6.31
N ASP A 70 12.08 16.38 -5.26
CA ASP A 70 13.43 16.95 -5.41
C ASP A 70 14.39 15.98 -6.12
N ASN A 71 14.01 14.70 -6.21
CA ASN A 71 14.79 13.71 -6.94
C ASN A 71 14.48 13.80 -8.45
N PRO A 72 15.49 14.07 -9.32
CA PRO A 72 15.28 14.31 -10.75
C PRO A 72 14.78 13.09 -11.54
N ILE A 73 14.90 11.89 -10.97
CA ILE A 73 14.42 10.65 -11.58
C ILE A 73 13.03 10.27 -11.05
N LEU A 74 12.86 10.34 -9.74
CA LEU A 74 11.61 9.89 -9.11
C LEU A 74 10.47 10.90 -9.28
N GLY A 75 10.76 12.19 -9.24
CA GLY A 75 9.74 13.24 -9.41
C GLY A 75 8.93 13.09 -10.69
N PRO A 76 9.57 13.02 -11.88
CA PRO A 76 8.85 12.77 -13.14
C PRO A 76 8.05 11.47 -13.16
N ILE A 77 8.57 10.38 -12.59
CA ILE A 77 7.86 9.09 -12.49
C ILE A 77 6.61 9.23 -11.63
N PHE A 78 6.71 9.93 -10.50
CA PHE A 78 5.59 10.15 -9.59
C PHE A 78 4.51 11.03 -10.22
N ASN A 79 4.89 12.02 -11.04
CA ASN A 79 3.94 12.80 -11.82
C ASN A 79 3.19 11.94 -12.87
N ILE A 80 3.90 11.04 -13.54
CA ILE A 80 3.30 10.11 -14.52
C ILE A 80 2.31 9.16 -13.81
N TRP A 81 2.63 8.67 -12.64
CA TRP A 81 1.78 7.76 -11.85
C TRP A 81 0.77 8.49 -10.97
N GLU A 82 0.68 9.82 -11.10
CA GLU A 82 -0.27 10.66 -10.37
C GLU A 82 -0.19 10.46 -8.84
N ILE A 83 1.03 10.22 -8.33
CA ILE A 83 1.26 10.05 -6.90
C ILE A 83 0.95 11.36 -6.16
N ILE A 84 0.25 11.26 -5.06
CA ILE A 84 -0.17 12.40 -4.24
C ILE A 84 0.95 12.81 -3.28
N PRO A 85 1.47 14.06 -3.37
CA PRO A 85 2.45 14.54 -2.41
C PRO A 85 1.81 14.73 -1.03
N ILE A 86 2.51 14.34 0.03
CA ILE A 86 2.07 14.53 1.42
C ILE A 86 3.16 15.23 2.23
N HIS A 87 2.77 16.24 2.99
CA HIS A 87 3.63 16.91 3.97
C HIS A 87 3.51 16.20 5.31
N ARG A 88 4.60 15.57 5.75
CA ARG A 88 4.62 14.81 7.00
C ARG A 88 4.72 15.71 8.22
N GLY A 89 4.28 15.20 9.38
CA GLY A 89 4.39 15.89 10.67
C GLY A 89 3.17 16.76 11.03
N GLN A 90 2.24 16.97 10.12
CA GLN A 90 0.97 17.66 10.35
C GLN A 90 -0.15 17.09 9.48
N PRO A 91 -1.42 17.28 9.86
CA PRO A 91 -2.55 16.86 9.05
C PRO A 91 -2.54 17.54 7.68
N ASP A 92 -2.43 16.77 6.60
CA ASP A 92 -2.48 17.28 5.23
C ASP A 92 -3.88 17.07 4.65
N ILE A 93 -4.74 18.10 4.83
CA ILE A 93 -6.12 18.09 4.35
C ILE A 93 -6.19 18.03 2.82
N THR A 94 -5.21 18.62 2.14
CA THR A 94 -5.16 18.62 0.67
C THR A 94 -4.89 17.22 0.15
N ALA A 95 -3.89 16.53 0.71
CA ALA A 95 -3.62 15.14 0.36
C ALA A 95 -4.82 14.22 0.69
N LEU A 96 -5.47 14.43 1.84
CA LEU A 96 -6.69 13.68 2.19
C LEU A 96 -7.80 13.85 1.14
N ARG A 97 -8.07 15.09 0.73
CA ARG A 97 -9.11 15.39 -0.30
C ARG A 97 -8.76 14.75 -1.65
N GLN A 98 -7.50 14.80 -2.05
CA GLN A 98 -7.04 14.15 -3.29
C GLN A 98 -7.23 12.63 -3.21
N GLY A 99 -6.88 12.01 -2.09
CA GLY A 99 -7.09 10.58 -1.87
C GLY A 99 -8.58 10.19 -1.91
N LEU A 100 -9.46 11.00 -1.31
CA LEU A 100 -10.91 10.79 -1.38
C LEU A 100 -11.42 10.90 -2.82
N LYS A 101 -10.92 11.87 -3.59
CA LYS A 101 -11.28 12.02 -5.01
C LYS A 101 -10.89 10.79 -5.84
N VAL A 102 -9.71 10.22 -5.61
CA VAL A 102 -9.27 8.98 -6.26
C VAL A 102 -10.27 7.84 -6.03
N LEU A 103 -10.75 7.70 -4.79
CA LEU A 103 -11.74 6.68 -4.43
C LEU A 103 -13.11 6.99 -5.04
N GLU A 104 -13.56 8.24 -5.02
CA GLU A 104 -14.81 8.69 -5.67
C GLU A 104 -14.81 8.36 -7.17
N ASP A 105 -13.67 8.50 -7.84
CA ASP A 105 -13.49 8.16 -9.25
C ASP A 105 -13.41 6.64 -9.51
N GLY A 106 -13.61 5.80 -8.50
CA GLY A 106 -13.61 4.35 -8.60
C GLY A 106 -12.23 3.72 -8.75
N ASN A 107 -11.16 4.45 -8.41
CA ASN A 107 -9.77 4.00 -8.55
C ASN A 107 -9.23 3.34 -7.27
N ILE A 108 -8.02 2.79 -7.36
CA ILE A 108 -7.31 2.20 -6.21
C ILE A 108 -6.41 3.27 -5.57
N LEU A 109 -6.57 3.44 -4.26
CA LEU A 109 -5.66 4.24 -3.44
C LEU A 109 -4.79 3.31 -2.59
N ALA A 110 -3.51 3.19 -2.96
CA ALA A 110 -2.54 2.41 -2.21
C ALA A 110 -1.99 3.22 -1.04
N ILE A 111 -2.04 2.64 0.16
CA ILE A 111 -1.61 3.29 1.40
C ILE A 111 -0.69 2.37 2.17
N THR A 112 0.39 2.93 2.70
CA THR A 112 1.27 2.24 3.64
C THR A 112 1.05 2.81 5.04
N PRO A 113 0.26 2.15 5.90
CA PRO A 113 -0.11 2.71 7.21
C PRO A 113 1.10 2.96 8.13
N GLU A 114 2.21 2.28 7.90
CA GLU A 114 3.47 2.48 8.60
C GLU A 114 4.06 3.89 8.41
N GLY A 115 3.68 4.58 7.33
CA GLY A 115 4.14 5.92 7.00
C GLY A 115 5.63 6.05 6.65
N THR A 116 6.41 5.00 6.77
CA THR A 116 7.85 4.95 6.42
C THR A 116 8.25 3.55 5.96
N ARG A 117 9.46 3.43 5.38
CA ARG A 117 10.02 2.13 4.99
C ARG A 117 10.58 1.42 6.21
N SER A 118 10.30 0.13 6.34
CA SER A 118 10.89 -0.71 7.39
C SER A 118 12.34 -1.08 7.08
N GLY A 119 12.64 -1.32 5.81
CA GLY A 119 13.97 -1.76 5.34
C GLY A 119 14.28 -3.22 5.64
N ASP A 120 13.85 -3.73 6.79
CA ASP A 120 14.09 -5.10 7.26
C ASP A 120 12.89 -6.05 7.00
N GLY A 121 11.81 -5.53 6.42
CA GLY A 121 10.61 -6.30 6.08
C GLY A 121 9.69 -6.63 7.25
N ARG A 122 9.91 -6.03 8.42
CA ARG A 122 9.05 -6.20 9.60
C ARG A 122 8.03 -5.08 9.67
N LEU A 123 6.77 -5.44 9.98
CA LEU A 123 5.73 -4.45 10.18
C LEU A 123 6.06 -3.52 11.35
N GLN A 124 5.93 -2.23 11.10
CA GLN A 124 6.00 -1.19 12.12
C GLN A 124 4.59 -0.84 12.62
N GLN A 125 4.51 -0.03 13.67
CA GLN A 125 3.23 0.44 14.18
C GLN A 125 2.50 1.27 13.11
N GLY A 126 1.20 1.02 12.94
CA GLY A 126 0.36 1.73 11.99
C GLY A 126 -0.04 3.13 12.46
N HIS A 127 -0.26 4.04 11.52
CA HIS A 127 -0.79 5.39 11.73
C HIS A 127 -2.25 5.50 11.27
N PRO A 128 -3.09 6.30 11.94
CA PRO A 128 -4.55 6.30 11.74
C PRO A 128 -5.03 7.02 10.47
N GLY A 129 -4.14 7.45 9.57
CA GLY A 129 -4.52 8.13 8.33
C GLY A 129 -5.45 7.33 7.43
N VAL A 130 -5.25 6.02 7.35
CA VAL A 130 -6.07 5.10 6.55
C VAL A 130 -7.51 5.04 7.06
N VAL A 131 -7.72 5.14 8.37
CA VAL A 131 -9.08 5.10 8.98
C VAL A 131 -9.91 6.29 8.53
N MET A 132 -9.30 7.48 8.44
CA MET A 132 -10.00 8.69 7.99
C MET A 132 -10.47 8.53 6.53
N LEU A 133 -9.63 8.00 5.67
CA LEU A 133 -9.99 7.74 4.27
C LEU A 133 -11.11 6.70 4.16
N ALA A 134 -11.02 5.60 4.91
CA ALA A 134 -12.03 4.55 4.91
C ALA A 134 -13.40 5.06 5.38
N LEU A 135 -13.44 5.80 6.48
CA LEU A 135 -14.68 6.34 7.05
C LEU A 135 -15.35 7.38 6.15
N HIS A 136 -14.57 8.25 5.48
CA HIS A 136 -15.12 9.29 4.63
C HIS A 136 -15.53 8.79 3.25
N SER A 137 -14.84 7.79 2.70
CA SER A 137 -15.13 7.25 1.38
C SER A 137 -16.13 6.09 1.40
N GLY A 138 -16.24 5.37 2.52
CA GLY A 138 -16.96 4.09 2.58
C GLY A 138 -16.33 2.98 1.71
N ALA A 139 -15.18 3.23 1.11
CA ALA A 139 -14.50 2.28 0.25
C ALA A 139 -14.03 1.05 1.04
N PRO A 140 -14.11 -0.16 0.47
CA PRO A 140 -13.53 -1.33 1.10
C PRO A 140 -12.01 -1.22 1.20
N ILE A 141 -11.45 -1.82 2.26
CA ILE A 141 -10.02 -1.98 2.46
C ILE A 141 -9.63 -3.40 2.07
N MET A 142 -8.52 -3.55 1.37
CA MET A 142 -7.94 -4.85 1.03
C MET A 142 -6.48 -4.89 1.47
N PRO A 143 -6.09 -5.81 2.37
CA PRO A 143 -4.72 -5.91 2.83
C PRO A 143 -3.88 -6.64 1.77
N MET A 144 -2.70 -6.11 1.51
CA MET A 144 -1.71 -6.70 0.62
C MET A 144 -0.32 -6.57 1.25
N VAL A 145 0.45 -7.64 1.23
CA VAL A 145 1.78 -7.61 1.82
C VAL A 145 2.84 -8.13 0.86
N TYR A 146 4.06 -7.63 1.06
CA TYR A 146 5.26 -8.09 0.38
C TYR A 146 6.23 -8.68 1.41
N TYR A 147 7.03 -9.64 0.99
CA TYR A 147 8.20 -10.12 1.72
C TYR A 147 9.21 -10.77 0.77
N GLY A 148 10.46 -10.83 1.20
CA GLY A 148 11.57 -11.37 0.42
C GLY A 148 12.34 -10.34 -0.41
N ASN A 149 11.89 -9.06 -0.43
CA ASN A 149 12.56 -7.97 -1.14
C ASN A 149 13.54 -7.16 -0.26
N GLU A 150 13.78 -7.54 0.98
CA GLU A 150 14.68 -6.86 1.93
C GLU A 150 16.10 -6.74 1.37
N ALA A 151 16.58 -7.79 0.72
CA ALA A 151 17.92 -7.84 0.13
C ALA A 151 17.98 -7.30 -1.31
N PHE A 152 16.95 -6.63 -1.83
CA PHE A 152 16.88 -6.20 -3.22
C PHE A 152 18.14 -5.43 -3.68
N SER A 153 18.54 -4.40 -2.94
CA SER A 153 19.70 -3.58 -3.29
C SER A 153 21.00 -4.37 -3.33
N GLN A 154 21.18 -5.34 -2.42
CA GLN A 154 22.36 -6.21 -2.41
C GLN A 154 22.33 -7.19 -3.58
N ASN A 155 21.17 -7.74 -3.90
CA ASN A 155 21.01 -8.69 -5.00
C ASN A 155 21.29 -8.02 -6.35
N VAL A 156 20.79 -6.79 -6.57
CA VAL A 156 21.08 -6.02 -7.79
C VAL A 156 22.57 -5.81 -7.97
N ARG A 157 23.30 -5.42 -6.92
CA ARG A 157 24.77 -5.24 -6.97
C ARG A 157 25.52 -6.54 -7.30
N ARG A 158 24.94 -7.70 -6.96
CA ARG A 158 25.49 -9.03 -7.22
C ARG A 158 24.94 -9.66 -8.50
N LEU A 159 24.19 -8.91 -9.32
CA LEU A 159 23.52 -9.40 -10.53
C LEU A 159 22.61 -10.61 -10.26
N ARG A 160 21.99 -10.67 -9.09
CA ARG A 160 21.08 -11.74 -8.68
C ARG A 160 19.66 -11.23 -8.68
N ARG A 161 18.73 -12.08 -9.12
CA ARG A 161 17.31 -11.79 -9.04
C ARG A 161 16.81 -11.92 -7.61
N THR A 162 15.95 -10.99 -7.20
CA THR A 162 15.28 -11.03 -5.89
C THR A 162 13.97 -11.77 -6.00
N TYR A 163 13.72 -12.72 -5.10
CA TYR A 163 12.42 -13.36 -4.98
C TYR A 163 11.51 -12.49 -4.12
N ILE A 164 10.33 -12.18 -4.64
CA ILE A 164 9.33 -11.35 -3.97
C ILE A 164 8.03 -12.12 -3.91
N SER A 165 7.51 -12.36 -2.72
CA SER A 165 6.16 -12.87 -2.54
C SER A 165 5.20 -11.71 -2.29
N VAL A 166 4.05 -11.76 -2.96
CA VAL A 166 2.92 -10.85 -2.75
C VAL A 166 1.74 -11.69 -2.26
N ARG A 167 1.12 -11.26 -1.15
CA ARG A 167 -0.10 -11.90 -0.63
C ARG A 167 -1.18 -10.85 -0.47
N VAL A 168 -2.37 -11.19 -0.93
CA VAL A 168 -3.56 -10.33 -0.87
C VAL A 168 -4.61 -11.04 -0.03
N GLY A 169 -5.16 -10.33 0.96
CA GLY A 169 -6.23 -10.84 1.82
C GLY A 169 -7.61 -10.53 1.27
N LYS A 170 -8.64 -10.88 2.02
CA LYS A 170 -10.02 -10.56 1.67
C LYS A 170 -10.32 -9.09 1.93
N PRO A 171 -11.21 -8.47 1.14
CA PRO A 171 -11.66 -7.11 1.40
C PRO A 171 -12.56 -7.07 2.64
N PHE A 172 -12.52 -5.94 3.34
CA PHE A 172 -13.39 -5.65 4.49
C PHE A 172 -13.76 -4.18 4.51
N GLN A 173 -14.77 -3.83 5.29
CA GLN A 173 -15.20 -2.44 5.51
C GLN A 173 -15.02 -2.04 6.96
N VAL A 174 -14.64 -0.78 7.19
CA VAL A 174 -14.67 -0.19 8.53
C VAL A 174 -16.11 0.21 8.85
N VAL A 175 -16.61 -0.28 9.97
CA VAL A 175 -17.96 0.02 10.46
C VAL A 175 -17.87 0.59 11.87
N THR A 176 -18.53 1.75 12.08
CA THR A 176 -18.55 2.42 13.38
C THR A 176 -19.96 2.92 13.68
N GLN A 177 -20.28 3.05 14.96
CA GLN A 177 -21.53 3.67 15.42
C GLN A 177 -21.20 4.97 16.13
N GLY A 178 -21.83 6.05 15.71
CA GLY A 178 -21.65 7.37 16.32
C GLY A 178 -20.30 8.04 16.03
N LYS A 179 -19.88 8.93 16.93
CA LYS A 179 -18.65 9.73 16.76
C LYS A 179 -17.41 8.91 17.04
N VAL A 180 -16.50 8.88 16.08
CA VAL A 180 -15.23 8.13 16.19
C VAL A 180 -14.20 8.91 17.02
N THR A 181 -13.81 8.36 18.15
CA THR A 181 -12.81 8.94 19.06
C THR A 181 -11.38 8.67 18.56
N THR A 182 -10.40 9.31 19.17
CA THR A 182 -8.98 9.05 18.87
C THR A 182 -8.59 7.62 19.22
N GLU A 183 -9.12 7.09 20.33
CA GLU A 183 -8.84 5.71 20.75
C GLU A 183 -9.44 4.71 19.76
N MET A 184 -10.69 4.88 19.35
CA MET A 184 -11.31 4.05 18.31
C MET A 184 -10.50 4.06 17.01
N ARG A 185 -9.99 5.23 16.57
CA ARG A 185 -9.14 5.30 15.37
C ARG A 185 -7.87 4.47 15.52
N ARG A 186 -7.26 4.49 16.71
CA ARG A 186 -6.07 3.68 16.98
C ARG A 186 -6.41 2.18 16.93
N GLN A 187 -7.46 1.76 17.60
CA GLN A 187 -7.93 0.37 17.59
C GLN A 187 -8.25 -0.11 16.18
N ILE A 188 -9.00 0.67 15.38
CA ILE A 188 -9.28 0.34 13.98
C ILE A 188 -7.98 0.21 13.17
N THR A 189 -7.00 1.09 13.43
CA THR A 189 -5.69 0.99 12.76
C THR A 189 -5.01 -0.32 13.09
N ASP A 190 -4.96 -0.68 14.37
CA ASP A 190 -4.34 -1.93 14.82
C ASP A 190 -5.07 -3.15 14.23
N GLU A 191 -6.41 -3.14 14.16
CA GLU A 191 -7.19 -4.19 13.51
C GLU A 191 -6.82 -4.34 12.02
N ILE A 192 -6.70 -3.22 11.28
CA ILE A 192 -6.24 -3.22 9.88
C ILE A 192 -4.83 -3.82 9.77
N MET A 193 -3.92 -3.42 10.65
CA MET A 193 -2.55 -3.92 10.67
C MET A 193 -2.47 -5.41 10.99
N TYR A 194 -3.33 -5.91 11.88
CA TYR A 194 -3.43 -7.35 12.15
C TYR A 194 -3.90 -8.14 10.92
N GLN A 195 -4.81 -7.58 10.08
CA GLN A 195 -5.16 -8.23 8.82
C GLN A 195 -3.94 -8.37 7.88
N MET A 196 -3.02 -7.41 7.90
CA MET A 196 -1.75 -7.51 7.16
C MET A 196 -0.80 -8.52 7.83
N ALA A 197 -0.66 -8.49 9.16
CA ALA A 197 0.22 -9.40 9.90
C ALA A 197 -0.15 -10.88 9.70
N MET A 198 -1.44 -11.19 9.58
CA MET A 198 -1.91 -12.55 9.30
C MET A 198 -1.49 -13.08 7.92
N LEU A 199 -1.23 -12.20 6.96
CA LEU A 199 -0.73 -12.57 5.62
C LEU A 199 0.79 -12.78 5.57
N LEU A 200 1.52 -12.28 6.59
CA LEU A 200 2.97 -12.32 6.65
C LEU A 200 3.50 -13.57 7.37
N PRO A 201 4.67 -14.09 6.95
CA PRO A 201 5.41 -15.05 7.74
C PRO A 201 5.71 -14.51 9.15
N PRO A 202 5.79 -15.35 10.19
CA PRO A 202 5.98 -14.91 11.58
C PRO A 202 7.13 -13.92 11.79
N GLN A 203 8.27 -14.13 11.12
CA GLN A 203 9.45 -13.27 11.22
C GLN A 203 9.26 -11.84 10.66
N ASN A 204 8.25 -11.64 9.79
CA ASN A 204 7.94 -10.35 9.18
C ASN A 204 6.82 -9.56 9.88
N ARG A 205 6.16 -10.14 10.91
CA ARG A 205 5.03 -9.51 11.60
C ARG A 205 5.43 -8.32 12.49
N GLY A 206 6.70 -8.23 12.90
CA GLY A 206 7.26 -7.10 13.62
C GLY A 206 6.47 -6.69 14.85
N TYR A 207 5.96 -5.45 14.89
CA TYR A 207 5.16 -4.92 15.98
C TYR A 207 3.89 -5.75 16.27
N TYR A 208 3.34 -6.42 15.25
CA TYR A 208 2.12 -7.24 15.30
C TYR A 208 2.42 -8.74 15.32
N SER A 209 3.55 -9.15 15.95
CA SER A 209 3.97 -10.55 16.00
C SER A 209 3.08 -11.42 16.88
N ASP A 210 2.51 -10.86 17.94
CA ASP A 210 1.53 -11.53 18.79
C ASP A 210 0.13 -11.38 18.20
N LEU A 211 -0.35 -12.43 17.55
CA LEU A 211 -1.69 -12.44 16.95
C LEU A 211 -2.82 -12.63 17.97
N SER A 212 -2.53 -12.91 19.24
CA SER A 212 -3.57 -13.01 20.28
C SER A 212 -4.25 -11.66 20.55
N GLY A 213 -3.57 -10.54 20.23
CA GLY A 213 -4.12 -9.20 20.30
C GLY A 213 -5.00 -8.79 19.10
N ALA A 214 -5.15 -9.68 18.10
CA ALA A 214 -5.97 -9.36 16.94
C ALA A 214 -7.46 -9.31 17.28
N SER A 215 -8.13 -8.22 16.95
CA SER A 215 -9.58 -8.07 16.99
C SER A 215 -10.12 -7.66 15.60
N SER A 216 -11.43 -7.67 15.46
CA SER A 216 -12.12 -7.21 14.26
C SER A 216 -13.47 -6.57 14.65
N GLU A 217 -13.50 -5.89 15.79
CA GLU A 217 -14.70 -5.26 16.33
C GLU A 217 -15.28 -4.20 15.37
N PHE A 218 -14.38 -3.48 14.71
CA PHE A 218 -14.74 -2.41 13.77
C PHE A 218 -14.61 -2.83 12.30
N LEU A 219 -14.29 -4.09 12.03
CA LEU A 219 -14.11 -4.60 10.67
C LEU A 219 -15.23 -5.56 10.29
N ARG A 220 -16.00 -5.22 9.27
CA ARG A 220 -16.93 -6.16 8.65
C ARG A 220 -16.19 -6.92 7.56
N LEU A 221 -15.82 -8.15 7.89
CA LEU A 221 -15.18 -9.09 6.94
C LEU A 221 -16.23 -9.67 5.99
N ASN A 222 -15.95 -9.67 4.68
CA ASN A 222 -16.82 -10.20 3.63
C ASN A 222 -16.44 -11.62 3.25
#